data_b7b202fd3c63c8608f758d9ce4d49452
#
_entry.id   b7b202fd3c63c8608f758d9ce4d49452
#
_cell.length_a   1.000
_cell.length_b   1.000
_cell.length_c   1.000
_cell.angle_alpha   90.00
_cell.angle_beta   90.00
_cell.angle_gamma   90.00
#
_symmetry.space_group_name_H-M   'P 1'
#
loop_
_entity.id
_entity.type
_entity.pdbx_description
1 polymer ?
#
loop_
_entity_poly.entity_id
_entity_poly.type
_entity_poly.pdbx_seq_one_letter_code
_entity_poly.pdbx_strand_id
1 'polypeptide(L)'
;MADRVILHSDINCCYASIEHLHHPELVGKPLAVGGDPEARHGIVLTADYIAKKYGVKTGMALWQAKQVCPDITFVSPRMDLYLRFSRMAHEIYAEYTDRQEPYGIDECWLDVTGSSSLKGDGLLIAQEISRRMKSELGITVSVGVSFNKIFAKLGSDYKKPDAITTMYKSEFKQKAWSLPVADILYVGKSTNRKLALFGIKTIGDLARADEDVLNSHLGKMGSILWSFANGYDDSPVKLENTHAPIKSVGNSTTTPKDLVCDEDVKIVLYILAESVAARLRENGFRCRVVEISVRDNELFSFTRQKKIDHATNITGEIAAYAYQIFKEKKLGC
;
A
#
# COMPACT_ATOMS: atom_id res chain seq x y z
N MET A 1 15.96 13.16 -26.95
CA MET A 1 14.75 12.34 -26.74
C MET A 1 13.79 13.20 -25.93
N ALA A 2 12.50 13.15 -26.22
CA ALA A 2 11.50 13.82 -25.39
C ALA A 2 11.53 13.23 -23.97
N ASP A 3 11.31 14.08 -22.96
CA ASP A 3 11.21 13.60 -21.56
C ASP A 3 10.00 12.65 -21.44
N ARG A 4 10.11 11.62 -20.61
CA ARG A 4 9.01 10.73 -20.27
C ARG A 4 7.88 11.52 -19.58
N VAL A 5 6.66 11.09 -19.79
CA VAL A 5 5.48 11.65 -19.13
C VAL A 5 4.80 10.55 -18.33
N ILE A 6 5.05 10.57 -17.02
CA ILE A 6 4.53 9.59 -16.07
C ILE A 6 3.49 10.27 -15.18
N LEU A 7 2.31 9.68 -15.11
CA LEU A 7 1.29 10.05 -14.15
C LEU A 7 1.30 9.07 -12.99
N HIS A 8 0.93 9.55 -11.81
CA HIS A 8 0.55 8.72 -10.67
C HIS A 8 -0.83 9.17 -10.20
N SER A 9 -1.81 8.30 -10.30
CA SER A 9 -3.18 8.54 -9.84
C SER A 9 -3.42 7.82 -8.52
N ASP A 10 -4.04 8.50 -7.56
CA ASP A 10 -4.31 8.03 -6.20
C ASP A 10 -5.76 8.36 -5.83
N ILE A 11 -6.58 7.37 -5.54
CA ILE A 11 -7.99 7.53 -5.18
C ILE A 11 -8.08 8.12 -3.77
N ASN A 12 -8.65 9.29 -3.66
CA ASN A 12 -8.73 10.02 -2.40
C ASN A 12 -9.57 9.28 -1.35
N CYS A 13 -8.97 8.91 -0.22
CA CYS A 13 -9.63 8.17 0.87
C CYS A 13 -10.45 6.99 0.35
N CYS A 14 -9.89 6.18 -0.54
CA CYS A 14 -10.55 5.20 -1.40
C CYS A 14 -11.76 4.51 -0.72
N TYR A 15 -11.55 3.75 0.35
CA TYR A 15 -12.64 3.02 1.00
C TYR A 15 -13.73 3.94 1.55
N ALA A 16 -13.34 5.01 2.25
CA ALA A 16 -14.30 5.95 2.83
C ALA A 16 -15.10 6.69 1.75
N SER A 17 -14.46 7.06 0.63
CA SER A 17 -15.14 7.70 -0.51
C SER A 17 -16.16 6.77 -1.16
N ILE A 18 -15.81 5.49 -1.32
CA ILE A 18 -16.73 4.48 -1.86
C ILE A 18 -17.89 4.22 -0.88
N GLU A 19 -17.62 4.20 0.43
CA GLU A 19 -18.69 4.05 1.42
C GLU A 19 -19.66 5.23 1.40
N HIS A 20 -19.19 6.47 1.22
CA HIS A 20 -20.06 7.62 1.06
C HIS A 20 -21.02 7.52 -0.13
N LEU A 21 -20.62 6.86 -1.23
CA LEU A 21 -21.52 6.62 -2.38
C LEU A 21 -22.66 5.66 -2.03
N HIS A 22 -22.41 4.73 -1.11
CA HIS A 22 -23.39 3.71 -0.72
C HIS A 22 -24.14 4.06 0.57
N HIS A 23 -23.66 5.07 1.30
CA HIS A 23 -24.22 5.60 2.54
C HIS A 23 -24.33 7.13 2.47
N PRO A 24 -25.24 7.67 1.62
CA PRO A 24 -25.37 9.12 1.44
C PRO A 24 -25.70 9.86 2.74
N GLU A 25 -26.33 9.20 3.71
CA GLU A 25 -26.65 9.74 5.03
C GLU A 25 -25.41 10.04 5.89
N LEU A 26 -24.25 9.50 5.52
CA LEU A 26 -22.97 9.75 6.20
C LEU A 26 -22.16 10.88 5.54
N VAL A 27 -22.60 11.39 4.40
CA VAL A 27 -21.92 12.51 3.74
C VAL A 27 -21.94 13.75 4.63
N GLY A 28 -20.78 14.37 4.81
CA GLY A 28 -20.61 15.52 5.69
C GLY A 28 -20.39 15.19 7.17
N LYS A 29 -20.38 13.91 7.53
CA LYS A 29 -20.02 13.42 8.88
C LYS A 29 -18.66 12.74 8.87
N PRO A 30 -17.89 12.76 9.97
CA PRO A 30 -16.62 12.06 10.03
C PRO A 30 -16.81 10.54 9.94
N LEU A 31 -16.18 9.92 8.95
CA LEU A 31 -16.28 8.50 8.64
C LEU A 31 -14.90 7.85 8.62
N ALA A 32 -14.84 6.64 9.18
CA ALA A 32 -13.71 5.75 8.96
C ALA A 32 -14.19 4.32 8.64
N VAL A 33 -13.50 3.69 7.73
CA VAL A 33 -13.61 2.25 7.49
C VAL A 33 -12.63 1.55 8.43
N GLY A 34 -13.11 0.61 9.23
CA GLY A 34 -12.30 -0.06 10.24
C GLY A 34 -12.76 -1.48 10.49
N GLY A 35 -11.87 -2.26 11.11
CA GLY A 35 -12.17 -3.63 11.51
C GLY A 35 -13.13 -3.70 12.70
N ASP A 36 -13.33 -4.92 13.21
CA ASP A 36 -14.19 -5.19 14.35
C ASP A 36 -13.38 -5.08 15.67
N PRO A 37 -13.74 -4.15 16.58
CA PRO A 37 -13.07 -4.03 17.87
C PRO A 37 -13.24 -5.27 18.77
N GLU A 38 -14.40 -5.93 18.70
CA GLU A 38 -14.68 -7.11 19.53
C GLU A 38 -13.84 -8.32 19.10
N ALA A 39 -13.54 -8.40 17.79
CA ALA A 39 -12.62 -9.38 17.24
C ALA A 39 -11.13 -9.00 17.37
N ARG A 40 -10.78 -7.96 18.14
CA ARG A 40 -9.42 -7.38 18.22
C ARG A 40 -8.86 -6.84 16.89
N HIS A 41 -9.68 -6.67 15.87
CA HIS A 41 -9.32 -6.12 14.55
C HIS A 41 -9.59 -4.62 14.45
N GLY A 42 -9.71 -3.95 15.59
CA GLY A 42 -10.18 -2.59 15.71
C GLY A 42 -9.14 -1.53 15.29
N ILE A 43 -8.73 -1.50 13.99
CA ILE A 43 -7.89 -0.43 13.44
C ILE A 43 -8.60 0.31 12.29
N VAL A 44 -8.27 1.59 12.14
CA VAL A 44 -8.68 2.40 11.00
C VAL A 44 -7.93 1.95 9.76
N LEU A 45 -8.64 1.50 8.73
CA LEU A 45 -8.08 1.19 7.40
C LEU A 45 -7.99 2.46 6.56
N THR A 46 -9.06 3.25 6.51
CA THR A 46 -9.13 4.53 5.81
C THR A 46 -10.09 5.46 6.56
N ALA A 47 -9.75 6.72 6.66
CA ALA A 47 -10.63 7.76 7.19
C ALA A 47 -10.90 8.82 6.11
N ASP A 48 -12.08 9.41 6.12
CA ASP A 48 -12.41 10.53 5.24
C ASP A 48 -11.64 11.80 5.65
N TYR A 49 -11.74 12.85 4.83
CA TYR A 49 -11.03 14.10 5.11
C TYR A 49 -11.59 14.87 6.31
N ILE A 50 -12.85 14.63 6.69
CA ILE A 50 -13.43 15.24 7.89
C ILE A 50 -12.79 14.62 9.12
N ALA A 51 -12.78 13.28 9.23
CA ALA A 51 -12.13 12.57 10.33
C ALA A 51 -10.61 12.85 10.39
N LYS A 52 -9.94 12.94 9.23
CA LYS A 52 -8.50 13.30 9.16
C LYS A 52 -8.20 14.68 9.74
N LYS A 53 -9.09 15.66 9.62
CA LYS A 53 -8.93 16.98 10.25
C LYS A 53 -8.93 16.93 11.77
N TYR A 54 -9.61 15.95 12.38
CA TYR A 54 -9.55 15.68 13.83
C TYR A 54 -8.31 14.89 14.25
N GLY A 55 -7.44 14.50 13.30
CA GLY A 55 -6.21 13.77 13.58
C GLY A 55 -6.34 12.25 13.48
N VAL A 56 -7.45 11.72 12.95
CA VAL A 56 -7.61 10.29 12.69
C VAL A 56 -6.65 9.86 11.59
N LYS A 57 -5.91 8.75 11.81
CA LYS A 57 -4.88 8.23 10.89
C LYS A 57 -5.10 6.75 10.60
N THR A 58 -4.75 6.31 9.41
CA THR A 58 -4.66 4.89 9.04
C THR A 58 -3.74 4.14 10.01
N GLY A 59 -4.16 2.96 10.45
CA GLY A 59 -3.46 2.15 11.45
C GLY A 59 -3.71 2.55 12.90
N MET A 60 -4.45 3.63 13.16
CA MET A 60 -4.86 4.03 14.51
C MET A 60 -5.90 3.05 15.05
N ALA A 61 -5.83 2.68 16.32
CA ALA A 61 -6.87 1.87 16.96
C ALA A 61 -8.21 2.64 16.96
N LEU A 62 -9.34 1.94 16.78
CA LEU A 62 -10.66 2.58 16.70
C LEU A 62 -11.00 3.37 17.99
N TRP A 63 -10.60 2.86 19.16
CA TRP A 63 -10.80 3.58 20.41
C TRP A 63 -10.02 4.90 20.48
N GLN A 64 -8.78 4.94 19.93
CA GLN A 64 -8.00 6.17 19.80
C GLN A 64 -8.64 7.15 18.82
N ALA A 65 -9.14 6.62 17.67
CA ALA A 65 -9.86 7.44 16.70
C ALA A 65 -11.13 8.07 17.31
N LYS A 66 -11.85 7.31 18.16
CA LYS A 66 -13.02 7.80 18.89
C LYS A 66 -12.68 8.88 19.93
N GLN A 67 -11.48 8.79 20.54
CA GLN A 67 -11.01 9.83 21.47
C GLN A 67 -10.73 11.16 20.79
N VAL A 68 -10.10 11.16 19.60
CA VAL A 68 -9.77 12.39 18.88
C VAL A 68 -10.93 12.90 18.05
N CYS A 69 -11.89 12.05 17.68
CA CYS A 69 -13.08 12.38 16.91
C CYS A 69 -14.32 11.68 17.51
N PRO A 70 -14.94 12.24 18.56
CA PRO A 70 -16.05 11.59 19.27
C PRO A 70 -17.25 11.24 18.41
N ASP A 71 -17.54 12.03 17.37
CA ASP A 71 -18.69 11.83 16.48
C ASP A 71 -18.37 10.91 15.27
N ILE A 72 -17.18 10.28 15.25
CA ILE A 72 -16.78 9.43 14.14
C ILE A 72 -17.69 8.20 14.02
N THR A 73 -18.13 7.92 12.78
CA THR A 73 -18.86 6.71 12.44
C THR A 73 -17.87 5.69 11.86
N PHE A 74 -17.93 4.44 12.35
CA PHE A 74 -17.15 3.34 11.79
C PHE A 74 -18.04 2.45 10.91
N VAL A 75 -17.50 2.07 9.74
CA VAL A 75 -18.12 1.13 8.81
C VAL A 75 -17.20 -0.05 8.58
N SER A 76 -17.74 -1.24 8.57
CA SER A 76 -16.98 -2.47 8.27
C SER A 76 -16.50 -2.48 6.82
N PRO A 77 -15.28 -2.99 6.52
CA PRO A 77 -14.74 -2.98 5.17
C PRO A 77 -15.46 -3.95 4.25
N ARG A 78 -15.72 -3.50 3.02
CA ARG A 78 -16.32 -4.28 1.92
C ARG A 78 -15.31 -4.46 0.79
N MET A 79 -14.31 -5.34 0.99
CA MET A 79 -13.14 -5.46 0.08
C MET A 79 -13.53 -5.77 -1.37
N ASP A 80 -14.55 -6.61 -1.61
CA ASP A 80 -15.02 -6.92 -2.96
C ASP A 80 -15.53 -5.68 -3.69
N LEU A 81 -16.21 -4.79 -2.96
CA LEU A 81 -16.69 -3.52 -3.49
C LEU A 81 -15.51 -2.61 -3.88
N TYR A 82 -14.50 -2.50 -3.01
CA TYR A 82 -13.33 -1.65 -3.27
C TYR A 82 -12.50 -2.17 -4.45
N LEU A 83 -12.33 -3.49 -4.57
CA LEU A 83 -11.68 -4.12 -5.72
C LEU A 83 -12.45 -3.90 -7.02
N ARG A 84 -13.80 -3.85 -6.95
CA ARG A 84 -14.63 -3.52 -8.12
C ARG A 84 -14.35 -2.08 -8.59
N PHE A 85 -14.34 -1.10 -7.69
CA PHE A 85 -14.03 0.30 -8.02
C PHE A 85 -12.60 0.44 -8.56
N SER A 86 -11.64 -0.27 -7.97
CA SER A 86 -10.26 -0.33 -8.48
C SER A 86 -10.23 -0.79 -9.95
N ARG A 87 -10.92 -1.89 -10.29
CA ARG A 87 -11.00 -2.37 -11.68
C ARG A 87 -11.62 -1.34 -12.62
N MET A 88 -12.74 -0.70 -12.22
CA MET A 88 -13.39 0.34 -13.02
C MET A 88 -12.45 1.54 -13.25
N ALA A 89 -11.64 1.92 -12.25
CA ALA A 89 -10.62 2.94 -12.40
C ALA A 89 -9.54 2.53 -13.43
N HIS A 90 -9.07 1.28 -13.37
CA HIS A 90 -8.11 0.75 -14.35
C HIS A 90 -8.69 0.69 -15.77
N GLU A 91 -9.97 0.41 -15.95
CA GLU A 91 -10.66 0.49 -17.25
C GLU A 91 -10.60 1.92 -17.83
N ILE A 92 -10.80 2.95 -16.99
CA ILE A 92 -10.63 4.34 -17.41
C ILE A 92 -9.18 4.61 -17.83
N TYR A 93 -8.19 4.15 -17.05
CA TYR A 93 -6.77 4.36 -17.37
C TYR A 93 -6.35 3.67 -18.67
N ALA A 94 -6.91 2.49 -18.98
CA ALA A 94 -6.61 1.72 -20.17
C ALA A 94 -6.91 2.46 -21.50
N GLU A 95 -7.82 3.42 -21.47
CA GLU A 95 -8.14 4.25 -22.63
C GLU A 95 -7.04 5.27 -22.97
N TYR A 96 -6.09 5.50 -22.03
CA TYR A 96 -4.98 6.44 -22.20
C TYR A 96 -3.64 5.75 -22.45
N THR A 97 -3.43 4.56 -21.87
CA THR A 97 -2.18 3.82 -22.03
C THR A 97 -2.35 2.35 -21.62
N ASP A 98 -1.59 1.46 -22.26
CA ASP A 98 -1.41 0.06 -21.88
C ASP A 98 -0.32 -0.12 -20.81
N ARG A 99 0.45 0.96 -20.52
CA ARG A 99 1.48 0.97 -19.47
C ARG A 99 0.89 1.44 -18.16
N GLN A 100 0.30 0.49 -17.43
CA GLN A 100 -0.31 0.69 -16.14
C GLN A 100 0.40 -0.19 -15.12
N GLU A 101 0.91 0.40 -14.06
CA GLU A 101 1.50 -0.32 -12.94
C GLU A 101 0.74 -0.01 -11.65
N PRO A 102 -0.13 -0.93 -11.20
CA PRO A 102 -0.83 -0.78 -9.92
C PRO A 102 0.14 -0.73 -8.74
N TYR A 103 -0.18 0.12 -7.76
CA TYR A 103 0.49 0.20 -6.48
C TYR A 103 -0.56 0.17 -5.35
N GLY A 104 -0.90 -1.04 -4.92
CA GLY A 104 -2.11 -1.26 -4.10
C GLY A 104 -3.37 -1.35 -4.96
N ILE A 105 -4.53 -1.07 -4.35
CA ILE A 105 -5.84 -1.13 -5.03
C ILE A 105 -6.37 0.26 -5.42
N ASP A 106 -5.73 1.31 -4.97
CA ASP A 106 -6.15 2.70 -5.10
C ASP A 106 -5.13 3.61 -5.79
N GLU A 107 -3.94 3.09 -6.07
CA GLU A 107 -2.87 3.84 -6.72
C GLU A 107 -2.40 3.16 -8.02
N CYS A 108 -2.04 3.97 -9.03
CA CYS A 108 -1.52 3.45 -10.30
C CYS A 108 -0.56 4.44 -10.95
N TRP A 109 0.60 3.95 -11.43
CA TRP A 109 1.43 4.68 -12.37
C TRP A 109 0.99 4.42 -13.80
N LEU A 110 1.00 5.49 -14.61
CA LEU A 110 0.63 5.48 -16.03
C LEU A 110 1.76 6.12 -16.84
N ASP A 111 2.33 5.43 -17.79
CA ASP A 111 3.26 6.04 -18.74
C ASP A 111 2.47 6.47 -19.99
N VAL A 112 2.22 7.76 -20.10
CA VAL A 112 1.47 8.35 -21.21
C VAL A 112 2.36 9.03 -22.24
N THR A 113 3.67 8.76 -22.22
CA THR A 113 4.65 9.35 -23.15
C THR A 113 4.23 9.16 -24.60
N GLY A 114 3.79 7.95 -24.97
CA GLY A 114 3.36 7.62 -26.32
C GLY A 114 1.95 8.13 -26.70
N SER A 115 1.16 8.56 -25.73
CA SER A 115 -0.24 8.94 -25.94
C SER A 115 -0.44 10.43 -26.23
N SER A 116 0.60 11.23 -26.03
CA SER A 116 0.51 12.71 -26.10
C SER A 116 0.08 13.25 -27.47
N SER A 117 0.39 12.55 -28.56
CA SER A 117 -0.03 12.95 -29.90
C SER A 117 -1.54 12.78 -30.17
N LEU A 118 -2.18 11.87 -29.42
CA LEU A 118 -3.60 11.53 -29.62
C LEU A 118 -4.51 12.10 -28.52
N LYS A 119 -3.98 12.19 -27.29
CA LYS A 119 -4.76 12.50 -26.08
C LYS A 119 -4.38 13.85 -25.45
N GLY A 120 -3.37 14.56 -25.99
CA GLY A 120 -2.83 15.78 -25.41
C GLY A 120 -1.68 15.53 -24.42
N ASP A 121 -1.18 16.61 -23.83
CA ASP A 121 -0.07 16.52 -22.88
C ASP A 121 -0.46 15.82 -21.56
N GLY A 122 0.52 15.51 -20.74
CA GLY A 122 0.28 14.78 -19.48
C GLY A 122 -0.66 15.52 -18.52
N LEU A 123 -0.69 16.85 -18.54
CA LEU A 123 -1.59 17.63 -17.70
C LEU A 123 -3.05 17.51 -18.18
N LEU A 124 -3.27 17.59 -19.49
CA LEU A 124 -4.61 17.42 -20.09
C LEU A 124 -5.14 16.00 -19.84
N ILE A 125 -4.30 14.97 -20.01
CA ILE A 125 -4.67 13.59 -19.70
C ILE A 125 -5.05 13.44 -18.21
N ALA A 126 -4.26 14.01 -17.30
CA ALA A 126 -4.55 13.97 -15.87
C ALA A 126 -5.87 14.67 -15.52
N GLN A 127 -6.17 15.80 -16.14
CA GLN A 127 -7.44 16.54 -15.98
C GLN A 127 -8.63 15.71 -16.48
N GLU A 128 -8.49 15.07 -17.61
CA GLU A 128 -9.54 14.23 -18.19
C GLU A 128 -9.81 12.99 -17.32
N ILE A 129 -8.76 12.29 -16.86
CA ILE A 129 -8.87 11.17 -15.92
C ILE A 129 -9.59 11.63 -14.65
N SER A 130 -9.16 12.73 -14.03
CA SER A 130 -9.80 13.25 -12.82
C SER A 130 -11.28 13.58 -13.04
N ARG A 131 -11.63 14.21 -14.16
CA ARG A 131 -13.02 14.51 -14.52
C ARG A 131 -13.85 13.23 -14.69
N ARG A 132 -13.31 12.21 -15.39
CA ARG A 132 -14.00 10.94 -15.63
C ARG A 132 -14.19 10.13 -14.34
N MET A 133 -13.20 10.06 -13.47
CA MET A 133 -13.33 9.43 -12.16
C MET A 133 -14.49 10.01 -11.36
N LYS A 134 -14.69 11.34 -11.41
CA LYS A 134 -15.82 12.01 -10.77
C LYS A 134 -17.14 11.71 -11.46
N SER A 135 -17.20 11.85 -12.78
CA SER A 135 -18.48 11.78 -13.52
C SER A 135 -18.96 10.33 -13.71
N GLU A 136 -18.05 9.36 -13.83
CA GLU A 136 -18.38 7.96 -14.13
C GLU A 136 -18.40 7.10 -12.86
N LEU A 137 -17.49 7.35 -11.90
CA LEU A 137 -17.38 6.56 -10.68
C LEU A 137 -17.84 7.28 -9.40
N GLY A 138 -18.05 8.59 -9.45
CA GLY A 138 -18.43 9.40 -8.28
C GLY A 138 -17.33 9.59 -7.24
N ILE A 139 -16.08 9.25 -7.57
CA ILE A 139 -14.92 9.36 -6.66
C ILE A 139 -13.90 10.36 -7.19
N THR A 140 -13.08 10.90 -6.29
CA THR A 140 -12.01 11.83 -6.66
C THR A 140 -10.64 11.18 -6.62
N VAL A 141 -9.71 11.70 -7.44
CA VAL A 141 -8.32 11.29 -7.45
C VAL A 141 -7.39 12.48 -7.28
N SER A 142 -6.23 12.26 -6.72
CA SER A 142 -5.11 13.19 -6.79
C SER A 142 -4.08 12.65 -7.78
N VAL A 143 -3.65 13.47 -8.74
CA VAL A 143 -2.78 13.04 -9.83
C VAL A 143 -1.49 13.84 -9.83
N GLY A 144 -0.36 13.13 -9.78
CA GLY A 144 0.96 13.72 -10.03
C GLY A 144 1.38 13.49 -11.48
N VAL A 145 1.84 14.54 -12.15
CA VAL A 145 2.38 14.50 -13.51
C VAL A 145 3.87 14.81 -13.47
N SER A 146 4.71 13.89 -13.91
CA SER A 146 6.16 14.05 -13.81
C SER A 146 6.91 13.32 -14.92
N PHE A 147 8.25 13.35 -14.86
CA PHE A 147 9.17 12.70 -15.79
C PHE A 147 9.62 11.30 -15.32
N ASN A 148 9.30 10.91 -14.07
CA ASN A 148 9.59 9.60 -13.52
C ASN A 148 8.55 9.18 -12.47
N LYS A 149 8.60 7.92 -12.04
CA LYS A 149 7.63 7.34 -11.10
C LYS A 149 7.69 7.99 -9.71
N ILE A 150 8.90 8.37 -9.25
CA ILE A 150 9.13 8.90 -7.91
C ILE A 150 8.46 10.25 -7.74
N PHE A 151 8.70 11.17 -8.66
CA PHE A 151 8.12 12.51 -8.59
C PHE A 151 6.66 12.56 -9.05
N ALA A 152 6.20 11.60 -9.87
CA ALA A 152 4.78 11.45 -10.14
C ALA A 152 4.02 11.07 -8.84
N LYS A 153 4.54 10.10 -8.06
CA LYS A 153 3.93 9.76 -6.77
C LYS A 153 4.01 10.90 -5.76
N LEU A 154 5.17 11.54 -5.63
CA LEU A 154 5.31 12.71 -4.74
C LEU A 154 4.30 13.82 -5.13
N GLY A 155 4.08 14.03 -6.43
CA GLY A 155 3.11 14.98 -6.97
C GLY A 155 1.68 14.67 -6.55
N SER A 156 1.26 13.40 -6.60
CA SER A 156 -0.09 13.00 -6.20
C SER A 156 -0.35 13.20 -4.69
N ASP A 157 0.71 13.14 -3.87
CA ASP A 157 0.63 13.37 -2.43
C ASP A 157 0.75 14.85 -2.03
N TYR A 158 1.26 15.71 -2.93
CA TYR A 158 1.61 17.11 -2.63
C TYR A 158 0.41 17.99 -2.27
N LYS A 159 -0.71 17.83 -2.96
CA LYS A 159 -1.95 18.59 -2.73
C LYS A 159 -3.15 17.66 -2.76
N LYS A 160 -3.46 17.00 -1.62
CA LYS A 160 -4.68 16.21 -1.46
C LYS A 160 -5.75 17.01 -0.71
N PRO A 161 -7.01 16.79 -1.00
CA PRO A 161 -7.61 15.93 -2.02
C PRO A 161 -7.84 16.62 -3.36
N ASP A 162 -8.18 15.80 -4.37
CA ASP A 162 -8.78 16.24 -5.64
C ASP A 162 -7.95 17.29 -6.37
N ALA A 163 -6.65 17.03 -6.49
CA ALA A 163 -5.70 17.97 -7.08
C ALA A 163 -4.82 17.31 -8.13
N ILE A 164 -4.37 18.11 -9.07
CA ILE A 164 -3.37 17.72 -10.07
C ILE A 164 -2.12 18.55 -9.80
N THR A 165 -0.98 17.88 -9.63
CA THR A 165 0.30 18.52 -9.37
C THR A 165 1.32 18.13 -10.41
N THR A 166 1.89 19.11 -11.09
CA THR A 166 3.01 18.89 -12.01
C THR A 166 4.34 18.98 -11.26
N MET A 167 5.27 18.09 -11.59
CA MET A 167 6.66 18.11 -11.13
C MET A 167 7.57 17.83 -12.33
N TYR A 168 7.71 18.82 -13.23
CA TYR A 168 8.55 18.69 -14.42
C TYR A 168 10.04 18.72 -14.06
N LYS A 169 10.87 18.15 -14.94
CA LYS A 169 12.32 18.06 -14.75
C LYS A 169 12.99 19.41 -14.53
N SER A 170 12.45 20.48 -15.11
CA SER A 170 12.94 21.85 -14.94
C SER A 170 12.65 22.47 -13.58
N GLU A 171 11.64 21.98 -12.85
CA GLU A 171 11.14 22.62 -11.62
C GLU A 171 11.12 21.71 -10.38
N PHE A 172 11.38 20.39 -10.54
CA PHE A 172 11.21 19.44 -9.43
C PHE A 172 12.07 19.81 -8.21
N LYS A 173 13.30 20.29 -8.41
CA LYS A 173 14.17 20.69 -7.31
C LYS A 173 13.56 21.84 -6.49
N GLN A 174 12.97 22.82 -7.16
CA GLN A 174 12.33 23.95 -6.49
C GLN A 174 11.11 23.51 -5.68
N LYS A 175 10.32 22.57 -6.21
CA LYS A 175 9.09 22.09 -5.55
C LYS A 175 9.36 21.02 -4.49
N ALA A 176 10.30 20.09 -4.74
CA ALA A 176 10.47 18.90 -3.94
C ALA A 176 11.57 19.01 -2.89
N TRP A 177 12.67 19.75 -3.13
CA TRP A 177 13.82 19.73 -2.24
C TRP A 177 13.58 20.32 -0.85
N SER A 178 12.57 21.18 -0.70
CA SER A 178 12.17 21.73 0.61
C SER A 178 11.23 20.79 1.39
N LEU A 179 10.70 19.75 0.75
CA LEU A 179 9.79 18.80 1.40
C LEU A 179 10.54 17.88 2.37
N PRO A 180 9.84 17.34 3.39
CA PRO A 180 10.40 16.35 4.28
C PRO A 180 10.95 15.14 3.54
N VAL A 181 12.10 14.62 3.95
CA VAL A 181 12.69 13.42 3.35
C VAL A 181 11.79 12.20 3.49
N ALA A 182 10.90 12.19 4.49
CA ALA A 182 9.91 11.13 4.70
C ALA A 182 8.84 11.04 3.60
N ASP A 183 8.70 12.08 2.77
CA ASP A 183 7.71 12.12 1.69
C ASP A 183 8.20 11.39 0.43
N ILE A 184 9.51 11.10 0.34
CA ILE A 184 10.03 10.33 -0.79
C ILE A 184 9.71 8.85 -0.64
N LEU A 185 9.38 8.20 -1.74
CA LEU A 185 9.06 6.77 -1.78
C LEU A 185 10.17 5.94 -1.13
N TYR A 186 9.79 4.93 -0.35
CA TYR A 186 10.63 4.02 0.44
C TYR A 186 11.31 4.63 1.68
N VAL A 187 11.06 5.88 2.03
CA VAL A 187 11.49 6.46 3.31
C VAL A 187 10.42 6.26 4.39
N GLY A 188 10.40 5.06 4.98
CA GLY A 188 9.54 4.76 6.12
C GLY A 188 10.12 5.30 7.45
N LYS A 189 9.37 5.11 8.55
CA LYS A 189 9.73 5.62 9.90
C LYS A 189 11.15 5.24 10.34
N SER A 190 11.59 4.00 10.07
CA SER A 190 12.93 3.53 10.43
C SER A 190 14.02 4.25 9.63
N THR A 191 13.85 4.35 8.30
CA THR A 191 14.79 5.05 7.41
C THR A 191 14.87 6.53 7.77
N ASN A 192 13.71 7.17 8.00
CA ASN A 192 13.65 8.58 8.39
C ASN A 192 14.42 8.85 9.71
N ARG A 193 14.28 7.99 10.73
CA ARG A 193 15.06 8.09 11.97
C ARG A 193 16.57 7.99 11.72
N LYS A 194 16.99 7.05 10.86
CA LYS A 194 18.42 6.92 10.51
C LYS A 194 18.94 8.15 9.80
N LEU A 195 18.22 8.67 8.80
CA LEU A 195 18.58 9.88 8.08
C LEU A 195 18.68 11.10 9.00
N ALA A 196 17.78 11.23 9.96
CA ALA A 196 17.77 12.32 10.93
C ALA A 196 19.05 12.35 11.82
N LEU A 197 19.69 11.20 12.10
CA LEU A 197 20.96 11.13 12.83
C LEU A 197 22.12 11.80 12.07
N PHE A 198 22.02 11.90 10.74
CA PHE A 198 22.98 12.59 9.88
C PHE A 198 22.54 13.99 9.49
N GLY A 199 21.52 14.53 10.15
CA GLY A 199 20.99 15.87 9.86
C GLY A 199 20.17 15.97 8.58
N ILE A 200 19.89 14.86 7.90
CA ILE A 200 19.11 14.81 6.65
C ILE A 200 17.62 14.85 7.00
N LYS A 201 16.98 15.98 6.77
CA LYS A 201 15.57 16.23 7.09
C LYS A 201 14.71 16.46 5.86
N THR A 202 15.29 16.99 4.79
CA THR A 202 14.60 17.32 3.55
C THR A 202 15.10 16.45 2.39
N ILE A 203 14.32 16.41 1.31
CA ILE A 203 14.72 15.74 0.05
C ILE A 203 16.00 16.41 -0.50
N GLY A 204 16.10 17.72 -0.38
CA GLY A 204 17.29 18.46 -0.79
C GLY A 204 18.53 18.15 0.05
N ASP A 205 18.39 17.87 1.36
CA ASP A 205 19.51 17.41 2.18
C ASP A 205 19.99 16.03 1.71
N LEU A 206 19.03 15.11 1.43
CA LEU A 206 19.34 13.80 0.90
C LEU A 206 20.05 13.87 -0.46
N ALA A 207 19.60 14.75 -1.36
CA ALA A 207 20.20 14.94 -2.68
C ALA A 207 21.64 15.47 -2.62
N ARG A 208 21.98 16.25 -1.59
CA ARG A 208 23.32 16.82 -1.38
C ARG A 208 24.22 15.97 -0.48
N ALA A 209 23.67 14.93 0.13
CA ALA A 209 24.44 14.05 1.01
C ALA A 209 25.49 13.26 0.22
N ASP A 210 26.52 12.83 0.90
CA ASP A 210 27.52 11.93 0.35
C ASP A 210 26.91 10.52 0.17
N GLU A 211 26.99 10.01 -1.06
CA GLU A 211 26.40 8.71 -1.43
C GLU A 211 27.06 7.55 -0.69
N ASP A 212 28.39 7.59 -0.50
CA ASP A 212 29.14 6.53 0.20
C ASP A 212 28.74 6.47 1.69
N VAL A 213 28.51 7.63 2.30
CA VAL A 213 28.00 7.73 3.68
C VAL A 213 26.59 7.13 3.75
N LEU A 214 25.70 7.47 2.84
CA LEU A 214 24.34 6.90 2.79
C LEU A 214 24.38 5.38 2.59
N ASN A 215 25.25 4.91 1.69
CA ASN A 215 25.38 3.48 1.39
C ASN A 215 25.94 2.68 2.58
N SER A 216 26.89 3.23 3.32
CA SER A 216 27.45 2.58 4.52
C SER A 216 26.43 2.37 5.63
N HIS A 217 25.39 3.23 5.76
CA HIS A 217 24.41 3.19 6.83
C HIS A 217 23.06 2.57 6.42
N LEU A 218 22.68 2.65 5.15
CA LEU A 218 21.42 2.18 4.60
C LEU A 218 21.61 1.04 3.60
N GLY A 219 22.84 0.65 3.30
CA GLY A 219 23.16 -0.32 2.26
C GLY A 219 22.71 0.20 0.88
N LYS A 220 22.40 -0.69 -0.03
CA LYS A 220 21.93 -0.36 -1.39
C LYS A 220 20.79 0.68 -1.43
N MET A 221 19.99 0.74 -0.37
CA MET A 221 18.91 1.74 -0.29
C MET A 221 19.45 3.16 -0.17
N GLY A 222 20.65 3.35 0.37
CA GLY A 222 21.29 4.67 0.44
C GLY A 222 21.49 5.28 -0.95
N SER A 223 22.15 4.55 -1.85
CA SER A 223 22.37 4.96 -3.25
C SER A 223 21.05 5.14 -4.02
N ILE A 224 20.07 4.25 -3.81
CA ILE A 224 18.76 4.36 -4.46
C ILE A 224 18.05 5.65 -4.04
N LEU A 225 18.01 5.95 -2.75
CA LEU A 225 17.33 7.13 -2.24
C LEU A 225 18.05 8.41 -2.66
N TRP A 226 19.38 8.40 -2.70
CA TRP A 226 20.17 9.50 -3.24
C TRP A 226 19.84 9.75 -4.72
N SER A 227 19.81 8.69 -5.54
CA SER A 227 19.44 8.78 -6.94
C SER A 227 18.03 9.35 -7.11
N PHE A 228 17.05 8.90 -6.33
CA PHE A 228 15.68 9.41 -6.36
C PHE A 228 15.63 10.90 -6.02
N ALA A 229 16.30 11.35 -4.94
CA ALA A 229 16.33 12.76 -4.54
C ALA A 229 16.96 13.67 -5.61
N ASN A 230 17.85 13.12 -6.43
CA ASN A 230 18.48 13.81 -7.57
C ASN A 230 17.69 13.70 -8.88
N GLY A 231 16.55 13.02 -8.89
CA GLY A 231 15.70 12.89 -10.08
C GLY A 231 16.02 11.70 -10.99
N TYR A 232 16.91 10.82 -10.56
CA TYR A 232 17.33 9.66 -11.35
C TYR A 232 16.45 8.45 -11.02
N ASP A 233 15.51 8.16 -11.89
CA ASP A 233 14.70 6.95 -11.91
C ASP A 233 14.26 6.64 -13.34
N ASP A 234 14.89 5.64 -13.93
CA ASP A 234 14.58 5.18 -15.28
C ASP A 234 13.70 3.90 -15.28
N SER A 235 13.21 3.50 -14.12
CA SER A 235 12.36 2.32 -13.99
C SER A 235 11.13 2.45 -14.91
N PRO A 236 10.85 1.46 -15.77
CA PRO A 236 9.69 1.52 -16.65
C PRO A 236 8.40 1.33 -15.86
N VAL A 237 7.32 1.97 -16.30
CA VAL A 237 5.97 1.57 -15.92
C VAL A 237 5.66 0.27 -16.67
N LYS A 238 5.23 -0.75 -15.93
CA LYS A 238 4.93 -2.07 -16.48
C LYS A 238 3.72 -2.00 -17.41
N LEU A 239 3.69 -2.92 -18.38
CA LEU A 239 2.48 -3.14 -19.16
C LEU A 239 1.38 -3.71 -18.27
N GLU A 240 0.15 -3.34 -18.57
CA GLU A 240 -1.04 -3.99 -18.03
C GLU A 240 -0.90 -5.51 -18.17
N ASN A 241 -1.37 -6.26 -17.22
CA ASN A 241 -1.26 -7.73 -17.18
C ASN A 241 0.17 -8.28 -17.00
N THR A 242 1.18 -7.45 -16.74
CA THR A 242 2.50 -7.93 -16.34
C THR A 242 2.48 -8.29 -14.86
N HIS A 243 2.15 -9.53 -14.55
CA HIS A 243 2.15 -10.01 -13.16
C HIS A 243 3.55 -10.46 -12.74
N ALA A 244 4.02 -9.96 -11.61
CA ALA A 244 5.21 -10.53 -10.98
C ALA A 244 4.90 -11.97 -10.55
N PRO A 245 5.86 -12.91 -10.68
CA PRO A 245 5.62 -14.28 -10.26
C PRO A 245 5.30 -14.32 -8.76
N ILE A 246 4.22 -15.02 -8.41
CA ILE A 246 3.81 -15.21 -7.01
C ILE A 246 4.90 -16.05 -6.32
N LYS A 247 5.55 -15.47 -5.30
CA LYS A 247 6.63 -16.13 -4.54
C LYS A 247 6.12 -16.87 -3.31
N SER A 248 5.04 -16.40 -2.71
CA SER A 248 4.43 -17.00 -1.51
C SER A 248 2.94 -16.70 -1.46
N VAL A 249 2.20 -17.58 -0.80
CA VAL A 249 0.80 -17.39 -0.44
C VAL A 249 0.71 -17.49 1.07
N GLY A 250 0.18 -16.47 1.73
CA GLY A 250 0.07 -16.43 3.19
C GLY A 250 -1.26 -15.84 3.65
N ASN A 251 -1.69 -16.22 4.84
CA ASN A 251 -2.81 -15.61 5.54
C ASN A 251 -2.49 -15.46 7.02
N SER A 252 -3.13 -14.50 7.69
CA SER A 252 -2.95 -14.28 9.12
C SER A 252 -4.24 -13.79 9.75
N THR A 253 -4.39 -14.03 11.05
CA THR A 253 -5.49 -13.50 11.85
C THR A 253 -5.00 -13.11 13.24
N THR A 254 -5.63 -12.10 13.82
CA THR A 254 -5.56 -11.85 15.27
C THR A 254 -6.78 -12.52 15.90
N THR A 255 -6.56 -13.42 16.84
CA THR A 255 -7.65 -14.16 17.46
C THR A 255 -8.43 -13.29 18.44
N PRO A 256 -9.76 -13.46 18.57
CA PRO A 256 -10.60 -12.67 19.49
C PRO A 256 -10.16 -12.79 20.95
N LYS A 257 -9.57 -13.92 21.34
CA LYS A 257 -8.98 -14.19 22.67
C LYS A 257 -7.66 -14.91 22.52
N ASP A 258 -6.87 -14.87 23.60
CA ASP A 258 -5.59 -15.57 23.64
C ASP A 258 -5.80 -17.07 23.50
N LEU A 259 -4.94 -17.71 22.71
CA LEU A 259 -4.94 -19.15 22.56
C LEU A 259 -4.15 -19.75 23.72
N VAL A 260 -4.81 -20.55 24.57
CA VAL A 260 -4.23 -21.07 25.82
C VAL A 260 -3.90 -22.56 25.77
N CYS A 261 -4.42 -23.27 24.76
CA CYS A 261 -4.16 -24.71 24.60
C CYS A 261 -3.77 -25.06 23.14
N ASP A 262 -3.23 -26.27 22.98
CA ASP A 262 -2.78 -26.77 21.67
C ASP A 262 -3.93 -26.96 20.68
N GLU A 263 -5.11 -27.31 21.17
CA GLU A 263 -6.32 -27.48 20.34
C GLU A 263 -6.76 -26.16 19.72
N ASP A 264 -6.76 -25.07 20.47
CA ASP A 264 -7.08 -23.73 19.97
C ASP A 264 -6.11 -23.35 18.82
N VAL A 265 -4.81 -23.62 19.04
CA VAL A 265 -3.77 -23.34 18.01
C VAL A 265 -4.00 -24.18 16.75
N LYS A 266 -4.30 -25.47 16.89
CA LYS A 266 -4.61 -26.35 15.76
C LYS A 266 -5.77 -25.84 14.93
N ILE A 267 -6.89 -25.44 15.59
CA ILE A 267 -8.06 -24.91 14.91
C ILE A 267 -7.70 -23.69 14.07
N VAL A 268 -7.00 -22.72 14.66
CA VAL A 268 -6.59 -21.50 13.95
C VAL A 268 -5.66 -21.80 12.78
N LEU A 269 -4.65 -22.67 12.99
CA LEU A 269 -3.74 -23.08 11.93
C LEU A 269 -4.47 -23.79 10.78
N TYR A 270 -5.50 -24.59 11.11
CA TYR A 270 -6.29 -25.28 10.10
C TYR A 270 -7.14 -24.32 9.26
N ILE A 271 -7.77 -23.32 9.90
CA ILE A 271 -8.54 -22.27 9.21
C ILE A 271 -7.62 -21.45 8.28
N LEU A 272 -6.44 -21.08 8.74
CA LEU A 272 -5.47 -20.34 7.93
C LEU A 272 -4.93 -21.21 6.78
N ALA A 273 -4.64 -22.47 7.04
CA ALA A 273 -4.18 -23.43 6.03
C ALA A 273 -5.24 -23.68 4.94
N GLU A 274 -6.54 -23.72 5.29
CA GLU A 274 -7.63 -23.85 4.30
C GLU A 274 -7.62 -22.68 3.32
N SER A 275 -7.56 -21.44 3.83
CA SER A 275 -7.47 -20.24 3.00
C SER A 275 -6.21 -20.21 2.11
N VAL A 276 -5.07 -20.64 2.63
CA VAL A 276 -3.81 -20.70 1.87
C VAL A 276 -3.89 -21.78 0.80
N ALA A 277 -4.36 -22.98 1.17
CA ALA A 277 -4.47 -24.12 0.26
C ALA A 277 -5.47 -23.85 -0.88
N ALA A 278 -6.59 -23.19 -0.59
CA ALA A 278 -7.56 -22.79 -1.61
C ALA A 278 -6.89 -21.89 -2.66
N ARG A 279 -6.21 -20.83 -2.24
CA ARG A 279 -5.49 -19.91 -3.14
C ARG A 279 -4.34 -20.58 -3.91
N LEU A 280 -3.64 -21.54 -3.30
CA LEU A 280 -2.64 -22.35 -4.01
C LEU A 280 -3.30 -23.14 -5.14
N ARG A 281 -4.44 -23.80 -4.88
CA ARG A 281 -5.19 -24.58 -5.88
C ARG A 281 -5.73 -23.70 -7.01
N GLU A 282 -6.32 -22.55 -6.67
CA GLU A 282 -6.87 -21.57 -7.63
C GLU A 282 -5.78 -21.06 -8.61
N ASN A 283 -4.55 -20.90 -8.14
CA ASN A 283 -3.43 -20.45 -8.96
C ASN A 283 -2.59 -21.61 -9.54
N GLY A 284 -2.98 -22.86 -9.37
CA GLY A 284 -2.23 -24.04 -9.86
C GLY A 284 -0.90 -24.28 -9.14
N PHE A 285 -0.71 -23.73 -7.94
CA PHE A 285 0.53 -23.83 -7.19
C PHE A 285 0.53 -24.97 -6.17
N ARG A 286 1.75 -25.35 -5.79
CA ARG A 286 2.03 -26.23 -4.65
C ARG A 286 3.21 -25.66 -3.86
N CYS A 287 3.12 -25.64 -2.54
CA CYS A 287 4.20 -25.16 -1.68
C CYS A 287 5.21 -26.29 -1.39
N ARG A 288 6.48 -25.90 -1.19
CA ARG A 288 7.57 -26.77 -0.69
C ARG A 288 8.16 -26.24 0.63
N VAL A 289 7.65 -25.12 1.11
CA VAL A 289 8.03 -24.52 2.39
C VAL A 289 6.77 -24.09 3.09
N VAL A 290 6.64 -24.48 4.35
CA VAL A 290 5.60 -24.00 5.26
C VAL A 290 6.26 -23.11 6.28
N GLU A 291 5.70 -21.91 6.46
CA GLU A 291 6.16 -20.92 7.43
C GLU A 291 5.02 -20.57 8.39
N ILE A 292 5.33 -20.41 9.65
CA ILE A 292 4.43 -19.83 10.64
C ILE A 292 5.05 -18.59 11.24
N SER A 293 4.21 -17.59 11.52
CA SER A 293 4.53 -16.43 12.33
C SER A 293 3.54 -16.36 13.50
N VAL A 294 4.06 -16.31 14.70
CA VAL A 294 3.26 -16.31 15.94
C VAL A 294 3.60 -15.06 16.74
N ARG A 295 2.57 -14.39 17.24
CA ARG A 295 2.71 -13.23 18.14
C ARG A 295 1.92 -13.52 19.43
N ASP A 296 2.54 -13.27 20.57
CA ASP A 296 1.89 -13.37 21.88
C ASP A 296 1.20 -12.06 22.29
N ASN A 297 0.58 -12.07 23.47
CA ASN A 297 -0.13 -10.92 24.05
C ASN A 297 0.82 -9.83 24.58
N GLU A 298 2.11 -10.09 24.72
CA GLU A 298 3.14 -9.09 25.01
C GLU A 298 3.74 -8.48 23.73
N LEU A 299 3.19 -8.86 22.55
CA LEU A 299 3.60 -8.44 21.22
C LEU A 299 4.98 -9.00 20.79
N PHE A 300 5.54 -9.95 21.52
CA PHE A 300 6.70 -10.69 21.05
C PHE A 300 6.30 -11.58 19.87
N SER A 301 7.13 -11.57 18.83
CA SER A 301 6.85 -12.32 17.59
C SER A 301 8.03 -13.20 17.21
N PHE A 302 7.73 -14.39 16.72
CA PHE A 302 8.72 -15.22 16.06
C PHE A 302 8.17 -15.79 14.76
N THR A 303 9.09 -16.07 13.84
CA THR A 303 8.79 -16.73 12.56
C THR A 303 9.67 -17.97 12.42
N ARG A 304 9.10 -19.07 11.95
CA ARG A 304 9.81 -20.32 11.66
C ARG A 304 9.27 -20.93 10.38
N GLN A 305 10.18 -21.53 9.60
CA GLN A 305 9.81 -22.21 8.36
C GLN A 305 10.46 -23.59 8.30
N LYS A 306 9.82 -24.49 7.56
CA LYS A 306 10.31 -25.82 7.29
C LYS A 306 10.12 -26.17 5.83
N LYS A 307 11.16 -26.69 5.19
CA LYS A 307 11.05 -27.33 3.88
C LYS A 307 10.42 -28.69 4.07
N ILE A 308 9.43 -28.99 3.23
CA ILE A 308 8.69 -30.27 3.25
C ILE A 308 9.18 -31.18 2.13
N ASP A 309 9.02 -32.49 2.31
CA ASP A 309 9.64 -33.51 1.44
C ASP A 309 9.02 -33.53 0.03
N HIS A 310 7.75 -33.19 -0.09
CA HIS A 310 7.03 -33.14 -1.37
C HIS A 310 6.26 -31.81 -1.53
N ALA A 311 5.91 -31.48 -2.76
CA ALA A 311 5.13 -30.28 -3.04
C ALA A 311 3.64 -30.56 -2.82
N THR A 312 2.97 -29.74 -2.00
CA THR A 312 1.55 -29.92 -1.65
C THR A 312 0.72 -28.65 -1.74
N ASN A 313 -0.58 -28.82 -1.94
CA ASN A 313 -1.63 -27.80 -1.76
C ASN A 313 -2.82 -28.39 -0.99
N ILE A 314 -2.58 -29.46 -0.22
CA ILE A 314 -3.59 -30.12 0.60
C ILE A 314 -3.62 -29.44 1.97
N THR A 315 -4.79 -28.96 2.37
CA THR A 315 -5.02 -28.24 3.62
C THR A 315 -4.50 -28.99 4.84
N GLY A 316 -4.85 -30.30 4.97
CA GLY A 316 -4.46 -31.10 6.13
C GLY A 316 -2.96 -31.29 6.25
N GLU A 317 -2.23 -31.41 5.15
CA GLU A 317 -0.77 -31.51 5.16
C GLU A 317 -0.13 -30.19 5.58
N ILE A 318 -0.57 -29.08 4.98
CA ILE A 318 -0.07 -27.73 5.33
C ILE A 318 -0.30 -27.44 6.82
N ALA A 319 -1.52 -27.74 7.33
CA ALA A 319 -1.87 -27.54 8.73
C ALA A 319 -1.03 -28.43 9.68
N ALA A 320 -0.80 -29.68 9.29
CA ALA A 320 0.02 -30.62 10.08
C ALA A 320 1.47 -30.14 10.20
N TYR A 321 2.08 -29.72 9.08
CA TYR A 321 3.44 -29.15 9.10
C TYR A 321 3.49 -27.84 9.89
N ALA A 322 2.51 -26.95 9.76
CA ALA A 322 2.44 -25.71 10.52
C ALA A 322 2.37 -25.99 12.03
N TYR A 323 1.55 -26.95 12.45
CA TYR A 323 1.46 -27.35 13.85
C TYR A 323 2.76 -28.04 14.36
N GLN A 324 3.39 -28.88 13.53
CA GLN A 324 4.68 -29.47 13.88
C GLN A 324 5.75 -28.40 14.15
N ILE A 325 5.85 -27.38 13.29
CA ILE A 325 6.79 -26.27 13.46
C ILE A 325 6.50 -25.50 14.76
N PHE A 326 5.21 -25.32 15.09
CA PHE A 326 4.80 -24.69 16.35
C PHE A 326 5.25 -25.48 17.57
N LYS A 327 5.07 -26.80 17.55
CA LYS A 327 5.46 -27.69 18.67
C LYS A 327 6.98 -27.77 18.85
N GLU A 328 7.75 -27.82 17.76
CA GLU A 328 9.22 -27.87 17.80
C GLU A 328 9.80 -26.65 18.54
N LYS A 329 9.14 -25.49 18.51
CA LYS A 329 9.54 -24.30 19.28
C LYS A 329 9.12 -24.36 20.75
N LYS A 330 7.94 -24.91 21.06
CA LYS A 330 7.46 -25.01 22.45
C LYS A 330 8.32 -25.92 23.32
N LEU A 331 9.04 -26.85 22.69
CA LEU A 331 9.97 -27.78 23.36
C LEU A 331 11.39 -27.22 23.55
N GLY A 332 11.69 -26.06 22.96
CA GLY A 332 13.01 -25.41 23.01
C GLY A 332 13.06 -24.14 23.87
N CYS A 333 12.09 -23.92 24.75
CA CYS A 333 12.06 -22.87 25.79
C CYS A 333 12.38 -23.45 27.14
#